data_5a5d48e32d2fc06d1e234a0e40d92b9d
#
_entry.id   5a5d48e32d2fc06d1e234a0e40d92b9d
#
_cell.length_a   1.000
_cell.length_b   1.000
_cell.length_c   1.000
_cell.angle_alpha   90.00
_cell.angle_beta   90.00
_cell.angle_gamma   90.00
#
_symmetry.space_group_name_H-M   'P 1'
#
loop_
_entity.id
_entity.type
_entity.pdbx_description
1 polymer ?
#
loop_
_entity_poly.entity_id
_entity_poly.type
_entity_poly.pdbx_seq_one_letter_code
_entity_poly.pdbx_strand_id
1 'polypeptide(L)'
;FLVLHEKIANKVFGYLKSIGVNRIYDGSFGAEISVWAHVKYINSARKNNSNKKFIAQHCPAVVNFAQQVCPDLLDCMIPVHTPTMCSAIHIKDYLKDDSKLAVLSPCVTQIDEVREFSDYLSYNITFEKLLDYLSDVDFSSFNEVP
;
A
#
# COMPACT_ATOMS: atom_id res chain seq x y z
N PHE A 1 10.37 5.89 -8.80
CA PHE A 1 10.19 5.56 -10.22
C PHE A 1 9.34 6.61 -10.94
N LEU A 2 8.14 6.94 -10.47
CA LEU A 2 7.23 7.90 -11.11
C LEU A 2 7.88 9.28 -11.34
N VAL A 3 8.57 9.79 -10.33
CA VAL A 3 9.24 11.12 -10.40
C VAL A 3 10.36 11.15 -11.46
N LEU A 4 11.06 10.03 -11.67
CA LEU A 4 12.17 9.96 -12.64
C LEU A 4 11.71 9.65 -14.07
N HIS A 5 10.50 9.10 -14.25
CA HIS A 5 9.99 8.59 -15.52
C HIS A 5 8.54 8.99 -15.78
N GLU A 6 8.17 10.21 -15.44
CA GLU A 6 6.79 10.72 -15.50
C GLU A 6 6.11 10.46 -16.86
N LYS A 7 6.77 10.77 -17.95
CA LYS A 7 6.21 10.57 -19.31
C LYS A 7 5.88 9.09 -19.59
N ILE A 8 6.75 8.17 -19.16
CA ILE A 8 6.53 6.74 -19.34
C ILE A 8 5.39 6.30 -18.42
N ALA A 9 5.38 6.76 -17.17
CA ALA A 9 4.34 6.44 -16.21
C ALA A 9 2.96 6.89 -16.72
N ASN A 10 2.85 8.09 -17.24
CA ASN A 10 1.59 8.63 -17.77
C ASN A 10 1.07 7.82 -18.97
N LYS A 11 1.95 7.31 -19.83
CA LYS A 11 1.57 6.39 -20.90
C LYS A 11 1.11 5.03 -20.38
N VAL A 12 1.80 4.48 -19.36
CA VAL A 12 1.37 3.26 -18.68
C VAL A 12 -0.01 3.46 -18.07
N PHE A 13 -0.28 4.59 -17.44
CA PHE A 13 -1.61 4.92 -16.91
C PHE A 13 -2.67 4.99 -18.02
N GLY A 14 -2.33 5.58 -19.15
CA GLY A 14 -3.20 5.59 -20.35
C GLY A 14 -3.54 4.18 -20.83
N TYR A 15 -2.54 3.31 -20.90
CA TYR A 15 -2.74 1.90 -21.22
C TYR A 15 -3.63 1.19 -20.20
N LEU A 16 -3.33 1.32 -18.92
CA LEU A 16 -4.13 0.69 -17.85
C LEU A 16 -5.60 1.12 -17.92
N LYS A 17 -5.86 2.39 -18.20
CA LYS A 17 -7.24 2.88 -18.42
C LYS A 17 -7.89 2.23 -19.64
N SER A 18 -7.16 2.03 -20.73
CA SER A 18 -7.70 1.41 -21.96
C SER A 18 -8.12 -0.04 -21.75
N ILE A 19 -7.47 -0.77 -20.84
CA ILE A 19 -7.83 -2.16 -20.49
C ILE A 19 -8.84 -2.27 -19.34
N GLY A 20 -9.42 -1.15 -18.89
CA GLY A 20 -10.54 -1.13 -17.94
C GLY A 20 -10.19 -0.71 -16.51
N VAL A 21 -8.98 -0.24 -16.24
CA VAL A 21 -8.68 0.37 -14.93
C VAL A 21 -9.41 1.71 -14.84
N ASN A 22 -10.37 1.79 -13.94
CA ASN A 22 -11.23 2.97 -13.81
C ASN A 22 -10.50 4.14 -13.16
N ARG A 23 -9.79 3.88 -12.03
CA ARG A 23 -9.10 4.89 -11.26
C ARG A 23 -7.72 4.40 -10.82
N ILE A 24 -6.79 5.33 -10.71
CA ILE A 24 -5.44 5.10 -10.19
C ILE A 24 -5.26 6.06 -9.03
N TYR A 25 -4.90 5.54 -7.88
CA TYR A 25 -4.70 6.29 -6.65
C TYR A 25 -3.22 6.32 -6.28
N ASP A 26 -2.74 7.48 -5.86
CA ASP A 26 -1.41 7.60 -5.27
C ASP A 26 -1.42 7.06 -3.84
N GLY A 27 -0.57 6.07 -3.58
CA GLY A 27 -0.41 5.45 -2.26
C GLY A 27 0.26 6.35 -1.22
N SER A 28 0.85 7.48 -1.59
CA SER A 28 1.52 8.40 -0.67
C SER A 28 0.57 8.96 0.38
N PHE A 29 -0.67 9.20 0.03
CA PHE A 29 -1.70 9.66 0.96
C PHE A 29 -1.94 8.67 2.12
N GLY A 30 -1.96 7.38 1.82
CA GLY A 30 -2.06 6.34 2.87
C GLY A 30 -0.83 6.32 3.79
N ALA A 31 0.34 6.64 3.25
CA ALA A 31 1.55 6.77 4.06
C ALA A 31 1.45 7.95 5.04
N GLU A 32 0.93 9.09 4.62
CA GLU A 32 0.68 10.22 5.50
C GLU A 32 -0.30 9.88 6.63
N ILE A 33 -1.42 9.22 6.31
CA ILE A 33 -2.39 8.76 7.31
C ILE A 33 -1.72 7.83 8.31
N SER A 34 -0.95 6.85 7.82
CA SER A 34 -0.23 5.89 8.67
C SER A 34 0.75 6.59 9.61
N VAL A 35 1.56 7.53 9.11
CA VAL A 35 2.50 8.31 9.93
C VAL A 35 1.76 9.10 11.02
N TRP A 36 0.69 9.79 10.67
CA TRP A 36 -0.13 10.52 11.64
C TRP A 36 -0.69 9.62 12.74
N ALA A 37 -1.21 8.46 12.36
CA ALA A 37 -1.74 7.49 13.31
C ALA A 37 -0.65 6.97 14.26
N HIS A 38 0.55 6.66 13.74
CA HIS A 38 1.71 6.27 14.54
C HIS A 38 2.12 7.36 15.54
N VAL A 39 2.26 8.60 15.10
CA VAL A 39 2.62 9.73 15.96
C VAL A 39 1.57 9.92 17.07
N LYS A 40 0.30 9.86 16.72
CA LYS A 40 -0.80 9.99 17.69
C LYS A 40 -0.77 8.86 18.72
N TYR A 41 -0.57 7.63 18.29
CA TYR A 41 -0.45 6.48 19.19
C TYR A 41 0.75 6.63 20.14
N ILE A 42 1.95 6.93 19.62
CA ILE A 42 3.16 7.09 20.43
C ILE A 42 2.97 8.19 21.48
N ASN A 43 2.44 9.34 21.09
CA ASN A 43 2.21 10.44 22.01
C ASN A 43 1.22 10.08 23.12
N SER A 44 0.17 9.32 22.81
CA SER A 44 -0.79 8.86 23.81
C SER A 44 -0.18 7.81 24.75
N ALA A 45 0.55 6.86 24.20
CA ALA A 45 1.16 5.78 24.98
C ALA A 45 2.29 6.29 25.90
N ARG A 46 3.08 7.27 25.46
CA ARG A 46 4.15 7.89 26.28
C ARG A 46 3.64 8.67 27.49
N LYS A 47 2.43 9.20 27.43
CA LYS A 47 1.81 9.85 28.60
C LYS A 47 1.60 8.87 29.76
N ASN A 48 1.37 7.59 29.43
CA ASN A 48 1.13 6.55 30.43
C ASN A 48 2.39 5.76 30.81
N ASN A 49 3.35 5.63 29.90
CA ASN A 49 4.62 4.92 30.12
C ASN A 49 5.72 5.51 29.22
N SER A 50 6.57 6.36 29.79
CA SER A 50 7.63 7.07 29.06
C SER A 50 8.73 6.15 28.50
N ASN A 51 8.91 4.95 29.06
CA ASN A 51 9.99 4.03 28.70
C ASN A 51 9.54 2.93 27.72
N LYS A 52 8.27 2.92 27.29
CA LYS A 52 7.77 1.92 26.33
C LYS A 52 8.52 2.06 25.00
N LYS A 53 9.05 0.94 24.50
CA LYS A 53 9.63 0.84 23.16
C LYS A 53 8.53 0.57 22.15
N PHE A 54 8.71 1.05 20.92
CA PHE A 54 7.72 0.89 19.85
C PHE A 54 8.38 0.39 18.58
N ILE A 55 7.68 -0.49 17.89
CA ILE A 55 8.03 -0.99 16.55
C ILE A 55 6.92 -0.53 15.60
N ALA A 56 7.29 0.22 14.56
CA ALA A 56 6.34 0.66 13.54
C ALA A 56 5.92 -0.53 12.66
N GLN A 57 4.64 -0.63 12.40
CA GLN A 57 4.05 -1.71 11.60
C GLN A 57 3.80 -1.21 10.16
N HIS A 58 4.85 -1.13 9.35
CA HIS A 58 4.74 -0.71 7.95
C HIS A 58 4.87 -1.85 6.95
N CYS A 59 5.22 -3.04 7.40
CA CYS A 59 5.58 -4.16 6.53
C CYS A 59 4.94 -5.47 6.99
N PRO A 60 4.13 -6.13 6.16
CA PRO A 60 3.54 -7.43 6.51
C PRO A 60 4.58 -8.48 6.87
N ALA A 61 5.76 -8.48 6.24
CA ALA A 61 6.83 -9.43 6.57
C ALA A 61 7.35 -9.27 8.00
N VAL A 62 7.42 -8.03 8.51
CA VAL A 62 7.85 -7.78 9.91
C VAL A 62 6.81 -8.30 10.89
N VAL A 63 5.52 -8.11 10.57
CA VAL A 63 4.41 -8.63 11.37
C VAL A 63 4.45 -10.15 11.42
N ASN A 64 4.54 -10.80 10.26
CA ASN A 64 4.64 -12.26 10.16
C ASN A 64 5.86 -12.81 10.90
N PHE A 65 7.02 -12.14 10.78
CA PHE A 65 8.22 -12.53 11.53
C PHE A 65 8.01 -12.43 13.04
N ALA A 66 7.44 -11.32 13.52
CA ALA A 66 7.15 -11.17 14.93
C ALA A 66 6.19 -12.25 15.44
N GLN A 67 5.12 -12.54 14.70
CA GLN A 67 4.14 -13.57 15.08
C GLN A 67 4.72 -14.98 15.14
N GLN A 68 5.61 -15.32 14.19
CA GLN A 68 6.09 -16.69 14.04
C GLN A 68 7.39 -16.97 14.80
N VAL A 69 8.26 -15.97 14.93
CA VAL A 69 9.63 -16.17 15.43
C VAL A 69 9.89 -15.46 16.75
N CYS A 70 9.31 -14.27 16.95
CA CYS A 70 9.55 -13.44 18.13
C CYS A 70 8.25 -12.86 18.69
N PRO A 71 7.33 -13.69 19.24
CA PRO A 71 6.02 -13.23 19.73
C PRO A 71 6.11 -12.13 20.80
N ASP A 72 7.17 -12.10 21.58
CA ASP A 72 7.42 -11.07 22.60
C ASP A 72 7.53 -9.65 22.01
N LEU A 73 7.82 -9.53 20.73
CA LEU A 73 7.85 -8.24 20.05
C LEU A 73 6.45 -7.67 19.74
N LEU A 74 5.41 -8.50 19.75
CA LEU A 74 4.05 -8.07 19.42
C LEU A 74 3.56 -6.96 20.36
N ASP A 75 3.90 -7.04 21.64
CA ASP A 75 3.54 -6.01 22.63
C ASP A 75 4.21 -4.64 22.35
N CYS A 76 5.28 -4.66 21.59
CA CYS A 76 5.97 -3.44 21.17
C CYS A 76 5.47 -2.89 19.84
N MET A 77 4.72 -3.67 19.07
CA MET A 77 4.21 -3.24 17.76
C MET A 77 3.10 -2.20 17.94
N ILE A 78 3.17 -1.17 17.10
CA ILE A 78 2.13 -0.13 17.08
C ILE A 78 0.92 -0.70 16.31
N PRO A 79 -0.30 -0.73 16.91
CA PRO A 79 -1.49 -1.27 16.26
C PRO A 79 -2.09 -0.26 15.27
N VAL A 80 -1.32 0.06 14.23
CA VAL A 80 -1.70 0.97 13.15
C VAL A 80 -1.52 0.25 11.84
N HIS A 81 -2.50 0.36 10.96
CA HIS A 81 -2.44 -0.25 9.64
C HIS A 81 -1.26 0.26 8.79
N THR A 82 -0.85 -0.58 7.85
CA THR A 82 0.17 -0.22 6.85
C THR A 82 -0.31 0.95 5.97
N PRO A 83 0.59 1.65 5.29
CA PRO A 83 0.22 2.67 4.31
C PRO A 83 -0.80 2.19 3.26
N THR A 84 -0.63 0.96 2.79
CA THR A 84 -1.52 0.34 1.81
C THR A 84 -2.94 0.20 2.36
N MET A 85 -3.08 -0.34 3.58
CA MET A 85 -4.39 -0.46 4.21
C MET A 85 -5.00 0.89 4.55
N CYS A 86 -4.21 1.86 4.99
CA CYS A 86 -4.72 3.22 5.21
C CYS A 86 -5.30 3.83 3.92
N SER A 87 -4.64 3.62 2.77
CA SER A 87 -5.19 4.03 1.47
C SER A 87 -6.48 3.28 1.13
N ALA A 88 -6.50 1.96 1.32
CA ALA A 88 -7.66 1.13 0.99
C ALA A 88 -8.89 1.50 1.84
N ILE A 89 -8.71 1.70 3.15
CA ILE A 89 -9.76 2.17 4.06
C ILE A 89 -10.27 3.55 3.61
N HIS A 90 -9.36 4.47 3.27
CA HIS A 90 -9.77 5.79 2.78
C HIS A 90 -10.62 5.67 1.51
N ILE A 91 -10.18 4.89 0.53
CA ILE A 91 -10.90 4.70 -0.74
C ILE A 91 -12.27 4.06 -0.51
N LYS A 92 -12.34 2.99 0.28
CA LYS A 92 -13.58 2.26 0.51
C LYS A 92 -14.55 3.00 1.43
N ASP A 93 -14.06 3.47 2.59
CA ASP A 93 -14.92 3.97 3.65
C ASP A 93 -15.23 5.46 3.52
N TYR A 94 -14.28 6.26 3.03
CA TYR A 94 -14.47 7.71 2.92
C TYR A 94 -14.89 8.14 1.52
N LEU A 95 -14.23 7.64 0.46
CA LEU A 95 -14.60 7.97 -0.91
C LEU A 95 -15.76 7.12 -1.42
N LYS A 96 -16.16 6.07 -0.68
CA LYS A 96 -17.26 5.15 -1.04
C LYS A 96 -17.07 4.53 -2.42
N ASP A 97 -15.83 4.19 -2.76
CA ASP A 97 -15.51 3.49 -4.01
C ASP A 97 -15.49 1.98 -3.75
N ASP A 98 -16.54 1.29 -4.20
CA ASP A 98 -16.71 -0.16 -4.05
C ASP A 98 -15.95 -0.98 -5.10
N SER A 99 -15.18 -0.33 -5.98
CA SER A 99 -14.37 -1.02 -7.00
C SER A 99 -13.38 -1.98 -6.35
N LYS A 100 -13.03 -3.04 -7.07
CA LYS A 100 -11.94 -3.94 -6.64
C LYS A 100 -10.62 -3.18 -6.68
N LEU A 101 -9.87 -3.23 -5.56
CA LEU A 101 -8.59 -2.56 -5.44
C LEU A 101 -7.44 -3.54 -5.71
N ALA A 102 -6.60 -3.19 -6.67
CA ALA A 102 -5.31 -3.84 -6.90
C ALA A 102 -4.17 -2.98 -6.34
N VAL A 103 -3.32 -3.59 -5.54
CA VAL A 103 -2.12 -2.92 -5.02
C VAL A 103 -0.97 -3.20 -5.97
N LEU A 104 -0.36 -2.13 -6.48
CA LEU A 104 0.89 -2.21 -7.21
C LEU A 104 2.04 -1.93 -6.24
N SER A 105 2.86 -2.94 -5.97
CA SER A 105 3.91 -2.86 -4.96
C SER A 105 5.21 -3.54 -5.40
N PRO A 106 6.36 -3.16 -4.84
CA PRO A 106 7.62 -3.88 -5.09
C PRO A 106 7.71 -5.20 -4.33
N CYS A 107 6.75 -5.51 -3.44
CA CYS A 107 6.90 -6.55 -2.42
C CYS A 107 5.90 -7.70 -2.60
N VAL A 108 6.41 -8.93 -2.61
CA VAL A 108 5.57 -10.14 -2.69
C VAL A 108 4.78 -10.38 -1.39
N THR A 109 5.28 -9.96 -0.23
CA THR A 109 4.62 -10.18 1.06
C THR A 109 3.35 -9.34 1.24
N GLN A 110 3.11 -8.37 0.35
CA GLN A 110 1.86 -7.62 0.33
C GLN A 110 0.64 -8.53 0.06
N ILE A 111 0.86 -9.72 -0.49
CA ILE A 111 -0.20 -10.71 -0.71
C ILE A 111 -0.82 -11.20 0.60
N ASP A 112 -0.06 -11.22 1.68
CA ASP A 112 -0.57 -11.66 2.99
C ASP A 112 -1.58 -10.65 3.53
N GLU A 113 -1.29 -9.35 3.36
CA GLU A 113 -2.22 -8.29 3.71
C GLU A 113 -3.50 -8.31 2.84
N VAL A 114 -3.34 -8.57 1.53
CA VAL A 114 -4.51 -8.73 0.63
C VAL A 114 -5.39 -9.91 1.05
N ARG A 115 -4.80 -11.01 1.51
CA ARG A 115 -5.56 -12.16 2.00
C ARG A 115 -6.26 -11.90 3.32
N GLU A 116 -5.58 -11.23 4.24
CA GLU A 116 -6.13 -10.88 5.57
C GLU A 116 -7.27 -9.86 5.45
N PHE A 117 -7.14 -8.88 4.56
CA PHE A 117 -8.10 -7.78 4.38
C PHE A 117 -8.80 -7.84 3.00
N SER A 118 -9.31 -9.01 2.64
CA SER A 118 -9.94 -9.26 1.34
C SER A 118 -11.18 -8.40 1.04
N ASP A 119 -11.82 -7.84 2.05
CA ASP A 119 -12.92 -6.88 1.90
C ASP A 119 -12.46 -5.52 1.37
N TYR A 120 -11.21 -5.16 1.62
CA TYR A 120 -10.62 -3.90 1.18
C TYR A 120 -9.74 -4.06 -0.05
N LEU A 121 -8.91 -5.11 -0.09
CA LEU A 121 -7.91 -5.34 -1.12
C LEU A 121 -8.23 -6.61 -1.89
N SER A 122 -8.12 -6.58 -3.21
CA SER A 122 -8.47 -7.73 -4.05
C SER A 122 -7.26 -8.40 -4.69
N TYR A 123 -6.24 -7.63 -5.05
CA TYR A 123 -5.07 -8.15 -5.78
C TYR A 123 -3.78 -7.47 -5.33
N ASN A 124 -2.68 -8.25 -5.32
CA ASN A 124 -1.31 -7.71 -5.26
C ASN A 124 -0.62 -7.95 -6.61
N ILE A 125 -0.16 -6.89 -7.24
CA ILE A 125 0.60 -6.93 -8.48
C ILE A 125 2.00 -6.38 -8.17
N THR A 126 3.04 -7.21 -8.36
CA THR A 126 4.41 -6.74 -8.19
C THR A 126 4.87 -5.94 -9.42
N PHE A 127 5.81 -4.99 -9.20
CA PHE A 127 6.39 -4.24 -10.32
C PHE A 127 7.03 -5.17 -11.35
N GLU A 128 7.68 -6.24 -10.92
CA GLU A 128 8.26 -7.24 -11.81
C GLU A 128 7.20 -7.83 -12.75
N LYS A 129 6.08 -8.31 -12.17
CA LYS A 129 4.97 -8.88 -12.96
C LYS A 129 4.31 -7.87 -13.87
N LEU A 130 4.18 -6.63 -13.42
CA LEU A 130 3.67 -5.57 -14.29
C LEU A 130 4.63 -5.30 -15.46
N LEU A 131 5.94 -5.23 -15.20
CA LEU A 131 6.94 -5.00 -16.25
C LEU A 131 6.97 -6.16 -17.26
N ASP A 132 6.92 -7.40 -16.80
CA ASP A 132 6.80 -8.58 -17.66
C ASP A 132 5.57 -8.48 -18.57
N TYR A 133 4.43 -8.14 -17.99
CA TYR A 133 3.17 -7.98 -18.71
C TYR A 133 3.22 -6.85 -19.75
N LEU A 134 3.92 -5.77 -19.44
CA LEU A 134 4.04 -4.60 -20.29
C LEU A 134 5.16 -4.71 -21.33
N SER A 135 5.98 -5.78 -21.31
CA SER A 135 7.15 -5.92 -22.19
C SER A 135 6.82 -5.88 -23.69
N ASP A 136 5.64 -6.43 -24.05
CA ASP A 136 5.17 -6.54 -25.43
C ASP A 136 4.20 -5.42 -25.83
N VAL A 137 3.98 -4.42 -24.95
CA VAL A 137 3.05 -3.32 -25.19
C VAL A 137 3.76 -2.16 -25.91
N ASP A 138 3.27 -1.79 -27.08
CA ASP A 138 3.69 -0.55 -27.76
C ASP A 138 2.96 0.67 -27.16
N PHE A 139 3.69 1.44 -26.36
CA PHE A 139 3.18 2.65 -25.72
C PHE A 139 3.09 3.88 -26.64
N SER A 140 3.53 3.79 -27.88
CA SER A 140 3.52 4.94 -28.81
C SER A 140 2.10 5.42 -29.11
N SER A 141 1.13 4.53 -29.06
CA SER A 141 -0.28 4.78 -29.38
C SER A 141 -1.12 5.30 -28.21
N PHE A 142 -0.59 5.30 -26.98
CA PHE A 142 -1.36 5.71 -25.80
C PHE A 142 -1.11 7.16 -25.42
N ASN A 143 -2.21 7.86 -25.13
CA ASN A 143 -2.16 9.23 -24.61
C ASN A 143 -1.60 9.27 -23.19
N GLU A 144 -0.84 10.31 -22.89
CA GLU A 144 -0.43 10.59 -21.53
C GLU A 144 -1.66 10.95 -20.68
N VAL A 145 -1.80 10.30 -19.53
CA VAL A 145 -2.82 10.62 -18.54
C VAL A 145 -2.09 11.19 -17.33
N PRO A 146 -2.38 12.44 -16.95
CA PRO A 146 -1.73 13.10 -15.82
C PRO A 146 -2.12 12.48 -14.47
#